data_720071c7bc47b7c473fff0eace805921
#
_entry.id   720071c7bc47b7c473fff0eace805921
#
_cell.length_a   1.000
_cell.length_b   1.000
_cell.length_c   1.000
_cell.angle_alpha   90.00
_cell.angle_beta   90.00
_cell.angle_gamma   90.00
#
_symmetry.space_group_name_H-M   'P 1'
#
loop_
_entity.id
_entity.type
_entity.pdbx_description
1 polymer ?
#
loop_
_entity_poly.entity_id
_entity_poly.type
_entity_poly.pdbx_seq_one_letter_code
_entity_poly.pdbx_strand_id
1 'polypeptide(L)' 'MRKPKKLRKLIKAAKMGKPCAMYRLGIYFETGTMTEKNPDKAARWISAAAEVGYAPAKEWIEDYSFDDNALIQAES' A
#
# COMPACT_ATOMS: atom_id res chain seq x y z
N MET A 1 22.97 -2.68 -1.11
CA MET A 1 22.49 -3.46 -2.26
C MET A 1 21.52 -2.67 -3.09
N ARG A 2 21.56 -2.87 -4.38
CA ARG A 2 20.67 -2.14 -5.27
C ARG A 2 19.31 -2.82 -5.33
N LYS A 3 18.28 -2.01 -5.44
CA LYS A 3 16.93 -2.53 -5.62
C LYS A 3 16.79 -3.12 -7.02
N PRO A 4 15.96 -4.17 -7.19
CA PRO A 4 15.73 -4.74 -8.52
C PRO A 4 15.20 -3.71 -9.50
N LYS A 5 15.49 -3.90 -10.77
CA LYS A 5 15.01 -2.98 -11.82
C LYS A 5 13.48 -2.86 -11.79
N LYS A 6 12.79 -3.97 -11.60
CA LYS A 6 11.33 -3.96 -11.57
C LYS A 6 10.82 -3.08 -10.44
N LEU A 7 11.47 -3.16 -9.28
CA LEU A 7 11.08 -2.34 -8.15
C LEU A 7 11.37 -0.86 -8.42
N ARG A 8 12.51 -0.57 -9.01
CA ARG A 8 12.89 0.81 -9.31
C ARG A 8 11.91 1.44 -10.30
N LYS A 9 11.51 0.69 -11.32
CA LYS A 9 10.51 1.16 -12.28
C LYS A 9 9.17 1.39 -11.59
N LEU A 10 8.82 0.49 -10.69
CA LEU A 10 7.56 0.61 -9.96
C LEU A 10 7.57 1.84 -9.07
N ILE A 11 8.68 2.08 -8.36
CA ILE A 11 8.81 3.26 -7.52
C ILE A 11 8.68 4.54 -8.35
N LYS A 12 9.32 4.57 -9.51
CA LYS A 12 9.25 5.72 -10.38
C LYS A 12 7.81 5.97 -10.83
N ALA A 13 7.12 4.92 -11.25
CA ALA A 13 5.72 5.04 -11.68
C ALA A 13 4.84 5.49 -10.54
N ALA A 14 5.08 4.98 -9.33
CA ALA A 14 4.32 5.40 -8.17
C ALA A 14 4.54 6.87 -7.85
N LYS A 15 5.77 7.34 -7.96
CA LYS A 15 6.08 8.75 -7.73
C LYS A 15 5.45 9.65 -8.78
N MET A 16 5.21 9.11 -9.97
CA MET A 16 4.52 9.84 -11.02
C MET A 16 3.01 9.91 -10.81
N GLY A 17 2.52 9.27 -9.76
CA GLY A 17 1.11 9.32 -9.41
C GLY A 17 0.25 8.25 -10.06
N LYS A 18 0.85 7.19 -10.58
CA LYS A 18 0.06 6.10 -11.17
C LYS A 18 -0.53 5.24 -10.06
N PRO A 19 -1.87 5.18 -9.94
CA PRO A 19 -2.50 4.49 -8.81
C PRO A 19 -2.16 3.01 -8.72
N CYS A 20 -2.15 2.33 -9.86
CA CYS A 20 -1.82 0.91 -9.89
C CYS A 20 -0.41 0.68 -9.34
N ALA A 21 0.54 1.52 -9.73
CA ALA A 21 1.91 1.41 -9.26
C ALA A 21 2.01 1.70 -7.77
N MET A 22 1.27 2.70 -7.30
CA MET A 22 1.27 3.04 -5.89
C MET A 22 0.74 1.89 -5.04
N TYR A 23 -0.36 1.30 -5.47
CA TYR A 23 -0.94 0.17 -4.77
C TYR A 23 0.01 -1.02 -4.76
N ARG A 24 0.57 -1.36 -5.92
CA ARG A 24 1.49 -2.48 -6.02
C ARG A 24 2.72 -2.29 -5.16
N LEU A 25 3.27 -1.08 -5.19
CA LEU A 25 4.42 -0.76 -4.35
C LEU A 25 4.07 -0.91 -2.87
N GLY A 26 2.90 -0.47 -2.48
CA GLY A 26 2.43 -0.64 -1.12
C GLY A 26 2.35 -2.10 -0.72
N ILE A 27 1.82 -2.95 -1.60
CA ILE A 27 1.75 -4.38 -1.33
C ILE A 27 3.15 -4.99 -1.17
N TYR A 28 4.10 -4.54 -1.97
CA TYR A 28 5.47 -5.03 -1.85
C TYR A 28 6.06 -4.67 -0.49
N PHE A 29 5.78 -3.48 0.02
CA PHE A 29 6.24 -3.10 1.35
C PHE A 29 5.51 -3.89 2.43
N GLU A 30 4.25 -4.19 2.24
CA GLU A 30 3.50 -4.94 3.23
C GLU A 30 3.98 -6.37 3.33
N THR A 31 4.28 -7.00 2.22
CA THR A 31 4.69 -8.39 2.18
C THR A 31 6.19 -8.58 2.27
N GLY A 32 6.95 -7.51 2.05
CA GLY A 32 8.41 -7.63 1.99
C GLY A 32 8.90 -8.21 0.67
N THR A 33 8.12 -8.08 -0.39
CA THR A 33 8.50 -8.59 -1.70
C THR A 33 9.43 -7.58 -2.38
N MET A 34 10.60 -8.03 -2.78
CA MET A 34 11.61 -7.20 -3.45
C MET A 34 12.13 -6.02 -2.62
N THR A 35 11.64 -5.85 -1.43
CA THR A 35 12.06 -4.76 -0.55
C THR A 35 11.84 -5.19 0.89
N GLU A 36 12.34 -4.41 1.82
CA GLU A 36 12.11 -4.69 3.23
C GLU A 36 10.64 -4.49 3.57
N LYS A 37 10.16 -5.34 4.47
CA LYS A 37 8.80 -5.19 4.95
C LYS A 37 8.70 -3.89 5.75
N ASN A 38 7.77 -3.03 5.35
CA ASN A 38 7.57 -1.75 6.01
C ASN A 38 6.09 -1.38 5.95
N PRO A 39 5.32 -1.79 6.95
CA PRO A 39 3.87 -1.53 6.96
C PRO A 39 3.51 -0.05 6.88
N ASP A 40 4.32 0.82 7.46
CA ASP A 40 4.06 2.25 7.42
C ASP A 40 4.09 2.78 5.99
N LYS A 41 5.12 2.40 5.24
CA LYS A 41 5.22 2.82 3.85
C LYS A 41 4.13 2.16 3.01
N ALA A 42 3.81 0.91 3.32
CA ALA A 42 2.73 0.21 2.63
C ALA A 42 1.43 0.99 2.76
N ALA A 43 1.08 1.36 3.98
CA ALA A 43 -0.15 2.10 4.22
C ALA A 43 -0.16 3.44 3.48
N ARG A 44 0.97 4.13 3.47
CA ARG A 44 1.06 5.42 2.80
C ARG A 44 0.82 5.31 1.31
N TRP A 45 1.46 4.32 0.67
CA TRP A 45 1.31 4.15 -0.78
C TRP A 45 -0.09 3.70 -1.15
N ILE A 46 -0.64 2.77 -0.37
CA ILE A 46 -1.98 2.27 -0.64
C ILE A 46 -3.01 3.35 -0.40
N SER A 47 -2.84 4.16 0.66
CA SER A 47 -3.73 5.28 0.92
C SER A 47 -3.70 6.29 -0.21
N ALA A 48 -2.51 6.58 -0.75
CA ALA A 48 -2.39 7.49 -1.86
C ALA A 48 -3.12 6.97 -3.10
N ALA A 49 -3.02 5.68 -3.36
CA ALA A 49 -3.75 5.07 -4.47
C ALA A 49 -5.26 5.17 -4.27
N ALA A 50 -5.71 4.95 -3.04
CA ALA A 50 -7.12 5.04 -2.72
C ALA A 50 -7.65 6.46 -2.90
N GLU A 51 -6.85 7.45 -2.55
CA GLU A 51 -7.25 8.85 -2.68
C GLU A 51 -7.54 9.24 -4.12
N VAL A 52 -6.84 8.62 -5.08
CA VAL A 52 -7.10 8.90 -6.49
C VAL A 52 -8.13 7.95 -7.07
N GLY A 53 -8.80 7.15 -6.23
CA GLY A 53 -9.93 6.36 -6.65
C GLY A 53 -9.63 4.95 -7.10
N TYR A 54 -8.46 4.42 -6.79
CA TYR A 54 -8.10 3.07 -7.19
C TYR A 54 -8.83 2.05 -6.32
N ALA A 55 -9.77 1.32 -6.91
CA ALA A 55 -10.67 0.44 -6.17
C ALA A 55 -9.97 -0.61 -5.30
N PRO A 56 -8.97 -1.35 -5.81
CA PRO A 56 -8.29 -2.33 -4.97
C PRO A 56 -7.65 -1.73 -3.72
N ALA A 57 -7.14 -0.50 -3.83
CA ALA A 57 -6.56 0.18 -2.68
C ALA A 57 -7.63 0.55 -1.67
N LYS A 58 -8.78 1.00 -2.13
CA LYS A 58 -9.89 1.31 -1.25
C LYS A 58 -10.35 0.07 -0.50
N GLU A 59 -10.45 -1.05 -1.20
CA GLU A 59 -10.84 -2.31 -0.58
C GLU A 59 -9.83 -2.74 0.47
N TRP A 60 -8.55 -2.59 0.18
CA TRP A 60 -7.51 -2.93 1.13
C TRP A 60 -7.64 -2.13 2.41
N ILE A 61 -7.87 -0.82 2.26
CA ILE A 61 -8.01 0.07 3.41
C ILE A 61 -9.28 -0.25 4.20
N GLU A 62 -10.37 -0.53 3.51
CA GLU A 62 -11.62 -0.88 4.17
C GLU A 62 -11.48 -2.14 5.01
N ASP A 63 -10.80 -3.16 4.48
CA ASP A 63 -10.57 -4.38 5.23
C ASP A 63 -9.72 -4.11 6.45
N TYR A 64 -8.70 -3.30 6.28
CA TYR A 64 -7.80 -2.97 7.38
C TYR A 64 -8.50 -2.13 8.44
N SER A 65 -9.25 -1.14 8.00
CA SER A 65 -9.99 -0.27 8.91
C SER A 65 -11.12 -1.02 9.60
N PHE A 66 -11.72 -1.95 8.90
CA PHE A 66 -12.79 -2.76 9.47
C PHE A 66 -12.29 -3.54 10.68
N ASP A 67 -11.12 -4.14 10.55
CA ASP A 67 -10.52 -4.88 11.65
C ASP A 67 -10.28 -3.97 12.84
N ASP A 68 -9.74 -2.78 12.59
CA ASP A 68 -9.52 -1.79 13.65
C ASP A 68 -10.81 -1.37 14.29
N ASN A 69 -11.84 -1.11 13.49
CA ASN A 69 -13.12 -0.72 13.99
C ASN A 69 -13.75 -1.82 14.84
N ALA A 70 -13.61 -3.06 14.38
CA ALA A 70 -14.14 -4.18 15.13
C ALA A 70 -13.50 -4.27 16.50
N LEU A 71 -12.19 -4.06 16.58
CA LEU A 71 -11.47 -4.06 17.84
C LEU A 71 -11.93 -2.94 18.74
N ILE A 72 -12.07 -1.75 18.18
CA ILE A 72 -12.52 -0.59 18.95
C ILE A 72 -13.92 -0.80 19.47
N GLN A 73 -14.79 -1.31 18.63
CA GLN A 73 -16.18 -1.57 19.03
C GLN A 73 -16.26 -2.66 20.08
N ALA A 74 -15.40 -3.65 19.97
CA ALA A 74 -15.36 -4.71 20.96
C ALA A 74 -14.98 -4.18 22.33
N GLU A 75 -14.13 -3.17 22.36
CA GLU A 75 -13.72 -2.55 23.61
C GLU A 75 -14.78 -1.60 24.17
N SER A 76 -15.61 -1.10 23.30
CA SER A 76 -16.68 -0.20 23.70
C SER A 76 -17.82 -0.97 24.31
#